data_4a8c3df7edb3892922a97a7e65999cb5
#
_entry.id   4a8c3df7edb3892922a97a7e65999cb5
#
_cell.length_a   1.000
_cell.length_b   1.000
_cell.length_c   1.000
_cell.angle_alpha   90.00
_cell.angle_beta   90.00
_cell.angle_gamma   90.00
#
_symmetry.space_group_name_H-M   'P 1'
#
loop_
_entity.id
_entity.type
_entity.pdbx_description
1 polymer ?
#
loop_
_entity_poly.entity_id
_entity_poly.type
_entity_poly.pdbx_seq_one_letter_code
_entity_poly.pdbx_strand_id
1 'polypeptide(L)'
;MAKASEVKSGNVLRFNGELTSVEEYIHRTPGNLRAFYQARMRNVKTGKIVEYRFRTDEEVTICRVETNDYQYLYEDGDYLVVMDNNTFEQYNIPKLLFGSSIKFLKEGMNVTIAFESDEPIVAQLPNSVELEVTYTEPAVKGDTSTSAQKYATVETGAEIRVPLFINQGDKVKVDTKTGDYMERVK
;
A
#
# COMPACT_ATOMS: atom_id res chain seq x y z
N MET A 1 24.74 -5.31 -12.10
CA MET A 1 24.23 -3.95 -12.26
C MET A 1 23.37 -3.93 -13.52
N ALA A 2 22.26 -3.23 -13.48
CA ALA A 2 21.34 -3.08 -14.60
C ALA A 2 21.43 -1.65 -15.15
N LYS A 3 20.91 -1.40 -16.33
CA LYS A 3 20.80 -0.03 -16.86
C LYS A 3 19.50 0.62 -16.41
N ALA A 4 19.49 1.93 -16.29
CA ALA A 4 18.28 2.69 -15.96
C ALA A 4 17.11 2.39 -16.91
N SER A 5 17.39 1.99 -18.17
CA SER A 5 16.37 1.57 -19.14
C SER A 5 15.65 0.27 -18.77
N GLU A 6 16.17 -0.52 -17.85
CA GLU A 6 15.62 -1.81 -17.41
C GLU A 6 14.72 -1.66 -16.16
N VAL A 7 14.77 -0.49 -15.51
CA VAL A 7 13.97 -0.21 -14.31
C VAL A 7 12.50 -0.04 -14.68
N LYS A 8 11.63 -0.53 -13.78
CA LYS A 8 10.17 -0.41 -13.89
C LYS A 8 9.58 0.04 -12.56
N SER A 9 8.38 0.62 -12.59
CA SER A 9 7.60 0.84 -11.38
C SER A 9 7.39 -0.49 -10.64
N GLY A 10 7.54 -0.46 -9.32
CA GLY A 10 7.52 -1.64 -8.45
C GLY A 10 8.90 -2.28 -8.21
N ASN A 11 9.95 -1.93 -8.97
CA ASN A 11 11.28 -2.38 -8.64
C ASN A 11 11.78 -1.75 -7.33
N VAL A 12 12.65 -2.46 -6.64
CA VAL A 12 13.41 -1.93 -5.52
C VAL A 12 14.84 -1.69 -5.98
N LEU A 13 15.33 -0.49 -5.76
CA LEU A 13 16.68 -0.07 -6.14
C LEU A 13 17.51 0.23 -4.89
N ARG A 14 18.80 -0.04 -4.98
CA ARG A 14 19.76 0.53 -4.03
C ARG A 14 20.24 1.88 -4.56
N PHE A 15 19.66 2.94 -4.03
CA PHE A 15 19.94 4.32 -4.43
C PHE A 15 20.65 5.06 -3.29
N ASN A 16 21.86 5.59 -3.55
CA ASN A 16 22.72 6.24 -2.54
C ASN A 16 22.95 5.38 -1.28
N GLY A 17 23.04 4.06 -1.43
CA GLY A 17 23.24 3.10 -0.33
C GLY A 17 21.94 2.70 0.39
N GLU A 18 20.82 3.32 0.09
CA GLU A 18 19.52 3.05 0.70
C GLU A 18 18.60 2.27 -0.23
N LEU A 19 17.71 1.48 0.35
CA LEU A 19 16.68 0.77 -0.41
C LEU A 19 15.52 1.71 -0.72
N THR A 20 15.18 1.83 -1.99
CA THR A 20 14.07 2.66 -2.48
C THR A 20 13.15 1.86 -3.38
N SER A 21 11.86 1.94 -3.12
CA SER A 21 10.82 1.39 -4.00
C SER A 21 10.45 2.41 -5.07
N VAL A 22 10.45 1.99 -6.33
CA VAL A 22 10.10 2.85 -7.48
C VAL A 22 8.58 2.91 -7.60
N GLU A 23 7.98 4.05 -7.26
CA GLU A 23 6.54 4.28 -7.39
C GLU A 23 6.15 4.62 -8.83
N GLU A 24 6.92 5.52 -9.44
CA GLU A 24 6.68 6.00 -10.80
C GLU A 24 7.99 6.07 -11.57
N TYR A 25 7.96 5.63 -12.83
CA TYR A 25 9.13 5.63 -13.71
C TYR A 25 8.71 6.00 -15.13
N ILE A 26 9.08 7.21 -15.56
CA ILE A 26 8.63 7.79 -16.83
C ILE A 26 9.83 8.07 -17.72
N HIS A 27 9.81 7.54 -18.94
CA HIS A 27 10.76 7.92 -19.99
C HIS A 27 10.36 9.28 -20.58
N ARG A 28 11.25 10.24 -20.56
CA ARG A 28 11.08 11.57 -21.11
C ARG A 28 12.04 11.79 -22.27
N THR A 29 11.51 12.17 -23.44
CA THR A 29 12.28 12.47 -24.64
C THR A 29 11.98 13.92 -25.05
N PRO A 30 12.64 14.93 -24.46
CA PRO A 30 12.49 16.31 -24.88
C PRO A 30 13.11 16.51 -26.27
N GLY A 31 12.43 17.28 -27.14
CA GLY A 31 12.75 17.37 -28.57
C GLY A 31 14.19 17.75 -28.94
N ASN A 32 14.90 18.52 -28.08
CA ASN A 32 16.28 18.99 -28.36
C ASN A 32 17.30 18.56 -27.28
N LEU A 33 16.94 17.68 -26.36
CA LEU A 33 17.81 17.23 -25.27
C LEU A 33 17.87 15.71 -25.23
N ARG A 34 18.90 15.17 -24.55
CA ARG A 34 19.02 13.73 -24.34
C ARG A 34 17.83 13.20 -23.54
N ALA A 35 17.34 12.03 -23.92
CA ALA A 35 16.31 11.33 -23.19
C ALA A 35 16.81 10.96 -21.76
N PHE A 36 15.89 10.94 -20.81
CA PHE A 36 16.14 10.53 -19.42
C PHE A 36 14.93 9.81 -18.83
N TYR A 37 15.14 9.13 -17.72
CA TYR A 37 14.08 8.53 -16.93
C TYR A 37 13.82 9.36 -15.69
N GLN A 38 12.60 9.84 -15.51
CA GLN A 38 12.16 10.49 -14.29
C GLN A 38 11.58 9.42 -13.36
N ALA A 39 12.23 9.27 -12.21
CA ALA A 39 11.82 8.32 -11.19
C ALA A 39 11.27 9.07 -9.97
N ARG A 40 10.14 8.61 -9.46
CA ARG A 40 9.64 8.92 -8.12
C ARG A 40 9.79 7.66 -7.28
N MET A 41 10.59 7.76 -6.25
CA MET A 41 10.99 6.62 -5.43
C MET A 41 10.67 6.91 -3.96
N ARG A 42 10.31 5.88 -3.22
CA ARG A 42 10.09 5.97 -1.78
C ARG A 42 11.20 5.21 -1.05
N ASN A 43 11.88 5.87 -0.13
CA ASN A 43 12.81 5.21 0.76
C ASN A 43 12.04 4.21 1.64
N VAL A 44 12.47 2.97 1.63
CA VAL A 44 11.79 1.87 2.31
C VAL A 44 11.78 2.05 3.83
N LYS A 45 12.90 2.53 4.41
CA LYS A 45 13.04 2.68 5.87
C LYS A 45 12.37 3.94 6.41
N THR A 46 12.50 5.06 5.70
CA THR A 46 12.06 6.37 6.21
C THR A 46 10.71 6.81 5.63
N GLY A 47 10.22 6.15 4.59
CA GLY A 47 9.02 6.54 3.85
C GLY A 47 9.19 7.83 3.02
N LYS A 48 10.37 8.47 3.05
CA LYS A 48 10.63 9.72 2.34
C LYS A 48 10.59 9.52 0.83
N ILE A 49 9.90 10.42 0.14
CA ILE A 49 9.87 10.42 -1.33
C ILE A 49 11.09 11.15 -1.86
N VAL A 50 11.73 10.56 -2.86
CA VAL A 50 12.87 11.08 -3.59
C VAL A 50 12.55 11.08 -5.08
N GLU A 51 12.72 12.20 -5.74
CA GLU A 51 12.63 12.28 -7.20
C GLU A 51 14.04 12.38 -7.78
N TYR A 52 14.31 11.58 -8.81
CA TYR A 52 15.60 11.57 -9.47
C TYR A 52 15.46 11.40 -10.99
N ARG A 53 16.41 11.92 -11.74
CA ARG A 53 16.48 11.81 -13.20
C ARG A 53 17.68 10.96 -13.57
N PHE A 54 17.41 9.72 -13.91
CA PHE A 54 18.43 8.81 -14.43
C PHE A 54 18.74 9.10 -15.90
N ARG A 55 20.02 9.07 -16.27
CA ARG A 55 20.41 9.01 -17.66
C ARG A 55 20.06 7.63 -18.24
N THR A 56 19.82 7.54 -19.54
CA THR A 56 19.42 6.28 -20.18
C THR A 56 20.47 5.17 -20.07
N ASP A 57 21.74 5.55 -19.97
CA ASP A 57 22.91 4.68 -19.84
C ASP A 57 23.43 4.54 -18.40
N GLU A 58 22.78 5.18 -17.44
CA GLU A 58 23.19 5.14 -16.04
C GLU A 58 23.02 3.74 -15.45
N GLU A 59 24.05 3.29 -14.73
CA GLU A 59 24.00 2.00 -14.06
C GLU A 59 23.26 2.11 -12.72
N VAL A 60 22.36 1.14 -12.49
CA VAL A 60 21.55 1.05 -11.28
C VAL A 60 21.64 -0.35 -10.69
N THR A 61 21.49 -0.47 -9.39
CA THR A 61 21.41 -1.76 -8.71
C THR A 61 19.94 -2.06 -8.43
N ILE A 62 19.35 -2.96 -9.23
CA ILE A 62 18.03 -3.51 -8.95
C ILE A 62 18.20 -4.62 -7.93
N CYS A 63 17.54 -4.49 -6.76
CA CYS A 63 17.54 -5.48 -5.72
C CYS A 63 16.57 -6.60 -6.05
N ARG A 64 17.03 -7.84 -5.89
CA ARG A 64 16.13 -9.00 -5.99
C ARG A 64 15.35 -9.10 -4.70
N VAL A 65 14.04 -9.06 -4.83
CA VAL A 65 13.11 -9.18 -3.71
C VAL A 65 12.31 -10.47 -3.84
N GLU A 66 12.15 -11.17 -2.74
CA GLU A 66 11.27 -12.32 -2.62
C GLU A 66 9.97 -11.85 -1.99
N THR A 67 8.85 -12.10 -2.68
CA THR A 67 7.53 -11.64 -2.25
C THR A 67 6.67 -12.86 -1.94
N ASN A 68 6.18 -12.93 -0.71
CA ASN A 68 5.35 -14.02 -0.23
C ASN A 68 4.13 -13.47 0.53
N ASP A 69 3.13 -14.33 0.67
CA ASP A 69 1.91 -14.03 1.42
C ASP A 69 2.02 -14.57 2.85
N TYR A 70 1.67 -13.71 3.78
CA TYR A 70 1.69 -13.97 5.22
C TYR A 70 0.33 -13.68 5.83
N GLN A 71 -0.02 -14.36 6.91
CA GLN A 71 -1.21 -14.06 7.69
C GLN A 71 -0.86 -13.11 8.82
N TYR A 72 -1.56 -11.97 8.91
CA TYR A 72 -1.45 -11.07 10.05
C TYR A 72 -2.09 -11.69 11.30
N LEU A 73 -1.35 -11.74 12.39
CA LEU A 73 -1.78 -12.31 13.66
C LEU A 73 -2.19 -11.22 14.66
N TYR A 74 -1.25 -10.40 15.09
CA TYR A 74 -1.48 -9.36 16.09
C TYR A 74 -0.43 -8.26 16.03
N GLU A 75 -0.69 -7.20 16.78
CA GLU A 75 0.18 -6.04 16.92
C GLU A 75 1.08 -6.17 18.16
N ASP A 76 2.38 -5.89 18.00
CA ASP A 76 3.35 -5.86 19.09
C ASP A 76 4.19 -4.58 19.01
N GLY A 77 3.81 -3.58 19.79
CA GLY A 77 4.47 -2.27 19.80
C GLY A 77 4.50 -1.60 18.42
N ASP A 78 5.67 -1.36 17.87
CA ASP A 78 5.88 -0.77 16.55
C ASP A 78 5.89 -1.78 15.41
N TYR A 79 5.61 -3.05 15.72
CA TYR A 79 5.64 -4.17 14.78
C TYR A 79 4.27 -4.82 14.65
N LEU A 80 4.06 -5.44 13.50
CA LEU A 80 2.98 -6.39 13.25
C LEU A 80 3.58 -7.78 13.17
N VAL A 81 3.03 -8.72 13.92
CA VAL A 81 3.43 -10.11 13.84
C VAL A 81 2.63 -10.78 12.75
N VAL A 82 3.34 -11.35 11.80
CA VAL A 82 2.77 -12.10 10.68
C VAL A 82 3.33 -13.51 10.66
N MET A 83 2.59 -14.45 10.09
CA MET A 83 2.97 -15.86 10.00
C MET A 83 3.02 -16.27 8.53
N ASP A 84 4.08 -16.95 8.15
CA ASP A 84 4.17 -17.58 6.84
C ASP A 84 3.14 -18.71 6.73
N ASN A 85 2.33 -18.70 5.68
CA ASN A 85 1.25 -19.68 5.50
C ASN A 85 1.75 -21.11 5.19
N ASN A 86 3.04 -21.26 4.85
CA ASN A 86 3.64 -22.55 4.49
C ASN A 86 4.51 -23.13 5.62
N THR A 87 5.37 -22.28 6.20
CA THR A 87 6.35 -22.72 7.22
C THR A 87 5.83 -22.53 8.65
N PHE A 88 4.78 -21.71 8.84
CA PHE A 88 4.23 -21.29 10.13
C PHE A 88 5.22 -20.50 11.00
N GLU A 89 6.31 -20.04 10.41
CA GLU A 89 7.24 -19.15 11.08
C GLU A 89 6.67 -17.76 11.21
N GLN A 90 6.98 -17.10 12.32
CA GLN A 90 6.51 -15.75 12.61
C GLN A 90 7.59 -14.71 12.35
N TYR A 91 7.18 -13.57 11.80
CA TYR A 91 8.05 -12.45 11.46
C TYR A 91 7.48 -11.15 12.03
N ASN A 92 8.38 -10.30 12.52
CA ASN A 92 8.04 -8.97 13.01
C ASN A 92 8.24 -7.96 11.89
N ILE A 93 7.15 -7.38 11.41
CA ILE A 93 7.14 -6.44 10.29
C ILE A 93 6.90 -5.02 10.81
N PRO A 94 7.78 -4.06 10.54
CA PRO A 94 7.57 -2.68 10.97
C PRO A 94 6.25 -2.10 10.43
N LYS A 95 5.41 -1.52 11.28
CA LYS A 95 4.14 -0.88 10.91
C LYS A 95 4.29 0.16 9.80
N LEU A 96 5.43 0.86 9.79
CA LEU A 96 5.75 1.88 8.80
C LEU A 96 5.65 1.36 7.35
N LEU A 97 5.97 0.08 7.12
CA LEU A 97 5.94 -0.51 5.78
C LEU A 97 4.53 -0.62 5.20
N PHE A 98 3.49 -0.65 6.04
CA PHE A 98 2.10 -0.68 5.59
C PHE A 98 1.54 0.70 5.26
N GLY A 99 2.20 1.76 5.71
CA GLY A 99 1.78 3.14 5.46
C GLY A 99 0.35 3.42 5.95
N SER A 100 -0.41 4.19 5.20
CA SER A 100 -1.78 4.59 5.55
C SER A 100 -2.80 3.43 5.48
N SER A 101 -2.47 2.33 4.81
CA SER A 101 -3.38 1.19 4.66
C SER A 101 -3.51 0.36 5.94
N ILE A 102 -2.59 0.52 6.89
CA ILE A 102 -2.61 -0.19 8.19
C ILE A 102 -3.95 -0.07 8.92
N LYS A 103 -4.65 1.06 8.77
CA LYS A 103 -5.96 1.29 9.41
C LYS A 103 -7.07 0.34 8.94
N PHE A 104 -6.86 -0.39 7.84
CA PHE A 104 -7.80 -1.38 7.30
C PHE A 104 -7.38 -2.82 7.61
N LEU A 105 -6.25 -2.99 8.32
CA LEU A 105 -5.74 -4.30 8.67
C LEU A 105 -6.57 -4.94 9.79
N LYS A 106 -6.97 -6.18 9.58
CA LYS A 106 -7.73 -6.99 10.52
C LYS A 106 -6.98 -8.29 10.79
N GLU A 107 -7.07 -8.79 12.03
CA GLU A 107 -6.49 -10.09 12.39
C GLU A 107 -6.96 -11.21 11.48
N GLY A 108 -6.04 -12.08 11.10
CA GLY A 108 -6.28 -13.19 10.18
C GLY A 108 -6.22 -12.82 8.69
N MET A 109 -6.08 -11.53 8.34
CA MET A 109 -5.91 -11.13 6.94
C MET A 109 -4.59 -11.60 6.37
N ASN A 110 -4.60 -11.96 5.08
CA ASN A 110 -3.39 -12.17 4.32
C ASN A 110 -2.82 -10.83 3.85
N VAL A 111 -1.51 -10.67 4.03
CA VAL A 111 -0.73 -9.52 3.58
C VAL A 111 0.43 -10.02 2.72
N THR A 112 0.83 -9.23 1.75
CA THR A 112 1.96 -9.56 0.89
C THR A 112 3.18 -8.77 1.35
N ILE A 113 4.29 -9.47 1.63
CA ILE A 113 5.52 -8.86 2.11
C ILE A 113 6.68 -9.24 1.19
N ALA A 114 7.45 -8.24 0.83
CA ALA A 114 8.68 -8.42 0.06
C ALA A 114 9.89 -8.29 0.97
N PHE A 115 10.81 -9.25 0.86
CA PHE A 115 12.06 -9.28 1.60
C PHE A 115 13.27 -9.12 0.67
N GLU A 116 14.28 -8.44 1.13
CA GLU A 116 15.63 -8.48 0.57
C GLU A 116 16.59 -9.01 1.64
N SER A 117 17.18 -10.19 1.39
CA SER A 117 18.14 -10.83 2.32
C SER A 117 17.61 -10.84 3.78
N ASP A 118 16.43 -11.38 3.99
CA ASP A 118 15.75 -11.50 5.29
C ASP A 118 15.25 -10.18 5.92
N GLU A 119 15.48 -9.03 5.27
CA GLU A 119 14.96 -7.74 5.74
C GLU A 119 13.62 -7.44 5.02
N PRO A 120 12.50 -7.21 5.74
CA PRO A 120 11.25 -6.82 5.11
C PRO A 120 11.38 -5.39 4.57
N ILE A 121 11.04 -5.20 3.30
CA ILE A 121 11.24 -3.93 2.61
C ILE A 121 9.96 -3.30 2.08
N VAL A 122 8.95 -4.10 1.79
CA VAL A 122 7.62 -3.65 1.35
C VAL A 122 6.57 -4.55 1.98
N ALA A 123 5.52 -3.95 2.50
CA ALA A 123 4.35 -4.66 2.99
C ALA A 123 3.08 -4.07 2.38
N GLN A 124 2.18 -4.91 1.91
CA GLN A 124 0.97 -4.50 1.23
C GLN A 124 -0.23 -5.32 1.70
N LEU A 125 -1.35 -4.62 1.90
CA LEU A 125 -2.65 -5.27 2.03
C LEU A 125 -3.17 -5.69 0.65
N PRO A 126 -4.14 -6.61 0.58
CA PRO A 126 -4.94 -6.81 -0.62
C PRO A 126 -5.49 -5.48 -1.15
N ASN A 127 -5.69 -5.35 -2.46
CA ASN A 127 -6.18 -4.10 -3.06
C ASN A 127 -7.53 -3.64 -2.48
N SER A 128 -8.34 -4.57 -1.99
CA SER A 128 -9.60 -4.29 -1.33
C SER A 128 -9.81 -5.24 -0.16
N VAL A 129 -10.52 -4.77 0.85
CA VAL A 129 -10.88 -5.53 2.06
C VAL A 129 -12.37 -5.38 2.35
N GLU A 130 -12.94 -6.41 2.96
CA GLU A 130 -14.33 -6.41 3.40
C GLU A 130 -14.37 -6.14 4.90
N LEU A 131 -15.05 -5.06 5.29
CA LEU A 131 -15.14 -4.60 6.67
C LEU A 131 -16.60 -4.34 7.05
N GLU A 132 -16.95 -4.64 8.29
CA GLU A 132 -18.27 -4.34 8.83
C GLU A 132 -18.33 -2.89 9.33
N VAL A 133 -19.43 -2.20 9.02
CA VAL A 133 -19.71 -0.86 9.52
C VAL A 133 -20.20 -0.97 10.98
N THR A 134 -19.39 -0.47 11.90
CA THR A 134 -19.71 -0.48 13.34
C THR A 134 -20.53 0.74 13.77
N TYR A 135 -20.35 1.87 13.08
CA TYR A 135 -21.07 3.09 13.35
C TYR A 135 -21.25 3.92 12.05
N THR A 136 -22.39 4.55 11.92
CA THR A 136 -22.62 5.57 10.90
C THR A 136 -23.74 6.52 11.34
N GLU A 137 -23.66 7.78 10.94
CA GLU A 137 -24.71 8.74 11.18
C GLU A 137 -25.99 8.36 10.43
N PRO A 138 -27.18 8.60 11.02
CA PRO A 138 -28.44 8.41 10.32
C PRO A 138 -28.51 9.37 9.11
N ALA A 139 -29.01 8.88 7.98
CA ALA A 139 -29.23 9.73 6.81
C ALA A 139 -30.26 10.81 7.12
N VAL A 140 -29.90 12.08 6.97
CA VAL A 140 -30.82 13.18 7.15
C VAL A 140 -31.78 13.21 5.94
N LYS A 141 -33.10 13.10 6.20
CA LYS A 141 -34.13 13.26 5.17
C LYS A 141 -34.07 14.69 4.62
N GLY A 142 -33.65 14.85 3.38
CA GLY A 142 -33.58 16.15 2.69
C GLY A 142 -32.44 16.28 1.70
N ASP A 143 -31.41 15.43 1.78
CA ASP A 143 -30.28 15.43 0.84
C ASP A 143 -30.61 14.50 -0.33
N THR A 144 -31.23 15.08 -1.39
CA THR A 144 -31.66 14.36 -2.59
C THR A 144 -30.58 14.26 -3.67
N SER A 145 -29.35 14.65 -3.39
CA SER A 145 -28.26 14.50 -4.35
C SER A 145 -27.84 13.02 -4.46
N THR A 146 -27.85 12.50 -5.66
CA THR A 146 -27.45 11.11 -5.98
C THR A 146 -26.00 10.79 -5.60
N SER A 147 -25.22 11.79 -5.20
CA SER A 147 -23.80 11.67 -4.77
C SER A 147 -23.59 11.98 -3.29
N ALA A 148 -24.66 12.13 -2.49
CA ALA A 148 -24.52 12.41 -1.06
C ALA A 148 -23.85 11.23 -0.34
N GLN A 149 -22.83 11.53 0.42
CA GLN A 149 -22.05 10.57 1.23
C GLN A 149 -22.10 10.97 2.69
N LYS A 150 -21.95 9.99 3.57
CA LYS A 150 -21.80 10.17 5.00
C LYS A 150 -20.56 9.44 5.52
N TYR A 151 -20.13 9.77 6.72
CA TYR A 151 -19.06 9.06 7.38
C TYR A 151 -19.57 7.78 8.03
N ALA A 152 -18.74 6.76 7.97
CA ALA A 152 -18.95 5.49 8.64
C ALA A 152 -17.64 5.01 9.27
N THR A 153 -17.72 4.47 10.48
CA THR A 153 -16.61 3.80 11.14
C THR A 153 -16.74 2.30 10.90
N VAL A 154 -15.67 1.67 10.47
CA VAL A 154 -15.60 0.23 10.26
C VAL A 154 -14.97 -0.49 11.44
N GLU A 155 -15.10 -1.82 11.49
CA GLU A 155 -14.65 -2.68 12.61
C GLU A 155 -13.18 -2.50 13.01
N THR A 156 -12.32 -2.04 12.12
CA THR A 156 -10.92 -1.71 12.41
C THR A 156 -10.73 -0.34 13.06
N GLY A 157 -11.81 0.42 13.27
CA GLY A 157 -11.78 1.80 13.78
C GLY A 157 -11.48 2.86 12.71
N ALA A 158 -11.27 2.47 11.47
CA ALA A 158 -11.06 3.42 10.37
C ALA A 158 -12.37 4.14 10.01
N GLU A 159 -12.26 5.42 9.68
CA GLU A 159 -13.36 6.22 9.15
C GLU A 159 -13.27 6.28 7.62
N ILE A 160 -14.39 6.01 6.97
CA ILE A 160 -14.53 6.03 5.51
C ILE A 160 -15.78 6.80 5.09
N ARG A 161 -15.84 7.24 3.83
CA ARG A 161 -17.04 7.83 3.25
C ARG A 161 -17.85 6.77 2.53
N VAL A 162 -19.15 6.71 2.83
CA VAL A 162 -20.07 5.73 2.25
C VAL A 162 -21.35 6.42 1.73
N PRO A 163 -22.05 5.81 0.76
CA PRO A 163 -23.37 6.28 0.35
C PRO A 163 -24.39 6.31 1.51
N LEU A 164 -25.40 7.16 1.42
CA LEU A 164 -26.40 7.35 2.48
C LEU A 164 -27.18 6.08 2.85
N PHE A 165 -27.31 5.12 1.93
CA PHE A 165 -28.05 3.87 2.15
C PHE A 165 -27.31 2.83 2.99
N ILE A 166 -26.02 3.03 3.28
CA ILE A 166 -25.25 2.14 4.13
C ILE A 166 -25.64 2.34 5.58
N ASN A 167 -25.87 1.23 6.30
CA ASN A 167 -26.28 1.22 7.69
C ASN A 167 -25.24 0.51 8.56
N GLN A 168 -25.35 0.70 9.88
CA GLN A 168 -24.59 -0.08 10.84
C GLN A 168 -24.91 -1.57 10.68
N GLY A 169 -23.89 -2.42 10.71
CA GLY A 169 -23.98 -3.86 10.46
C GLY A 169 -23.82 -4.27 9.00
N ASP A 170 -23.85 -3.30 8.05
CA ASP A 170 -23.56 -3.61 6.64
C ASP A 170 -22.06 -3.93 6.47
N LYS A 171 -21.77 -4.91 5.61
CA LYS A 171 -20.41 -5.17 5.14
C LYS A 171 -20.12 -4.37 3.89
N VAL A 172 -18.99 -3.71 3.88
CA VAL A 172 -18.57 -2.86 2.77
C VAL A 172 -17.18 -3.27 2.30
N LYS A 173 -16.98 -3.21 0.99
CA LYS A 173 -15.68 -3.40 0.37
C LYS A 173 -15.02 -2.04 0.18
N VAL A 174 -13.79 -1.94 0.65
CA VAL A 174 -13.01 -0.70 0.69
C VAL A 174 -11.71 -0.89 -0.08
N ASP A 175 -11.34 0.08 -0.91
CA ASP A 175 -10.02 0.14 -1.53
C ASP A 175 -8.98 0.49 -0.45
N THR A 176 -7.98 -0.37 -0.29
CA THR A 176 -6.98 -0.20 0.78
C THR A 176 -5.97 0.90 0.51
N LYS A 177 -5.81 1.33 -0.74
CA LYS A 177 -4.87 2.38 -1.14
C LYS A 177 -5.46 3.77 -0.97
N THR A 178 -6.71 3.94 -1.42
CA THR A 178 -7.41 5.23 -1.39
C THR A 178 -8.26 5.41 -0.13
N GLY A 179 -8.76 4.32 0.44
CA GLY A 179 -9.72 4.32 1.53
C GLY A 179 -11.16 4.54 1.08
N ASP A 180 -11.41 4.44 -0.22
CA ASP A 180 -12.73 4.69 -0.79
C ASP A 180 -13.64 3.45 -0.68
N TYR A 181 -14.91 3.72 -0.44
CA TYR A 181 -15.97 2.72 -0.56
C TYR A 181 -16.08 2.24 -2.01
N MET A 182 -16.12 0.94 -2.21
CA MET A 182 -16.32 0.33 -3.54
C MET A 182 -17.75 -0.17 -3.72
N GLU A 183 -18.19 -1.06 -2.84
CA GLU A 183 -19.49 -1.71 -2.91
C GLU A 183 -19.96 -2.23 -1.55
N ARG A 184 -21.27 -2.47 -1.41
CA ARG A 184 -21.83 -3.22 -0.28
C ARG A 184 -21.77 -4.71 -0.59
N VAL A 185 -21.20 -5.47 0.33
CA VAL A 185 -21.16 -6.93 0.27
C VAL A 185 -22.48 -7.48 0.81
N LYS A 186 -23.07 -8.43 0.11
CA LYS A 186 -24.33 -9.09 0.51
C LYS A 186 -24.08 -10.25 1.45
#